data_bd6369d6599b25377790170b142c02c9
#
_entry.id   bd6369d6599b25377790170b142c02c9
#
_cell.length_a   1.000
_cell.length_b   1.000
_cell.length_c   1.000
_cell.angle_alpha   90.00
_cell.angle_beta   90.00
_cell.angle_gamma   90.00
#
_symmetry.space_group_name_H-M   'P 1'
#
loop_
_entity.id
_entity.type
_entity.pdbx_description
1 polymer ?
#
loop_
_entity_poly.entity_id
_entity_poly.type
_entity_poly.pdbx_seq_one_letter_code
_entity_poly.pdbx_strand_id
1 'polypeptide(L)'
;MTKTIRNRGSQKKVIIKKSTNAKKKYMAIFYEGGKKKKTTHFGAAGMSDFTKHKDEARKQRYMNRHKANENWQNPMSAGSLSRYILWNKPTLRASIADYKKRFNLQ
;
A
#
# COMPACT_ATOMS: atom_id res chain seq x y z
N MET A 1 12.68 -25.15 -17.74
CA MET A 1 12.41 -24.71 -18.04
C MET A 1 11.99 -23.42 -18.03
N THR A 2 11.66 -22.94 -18.56
CA THR A 2 11.24 -21.65 -18.74
C THR A 2 10.40 -21.09 -17.70
N LYS A 3 9.94 -21.87 -16.80
CA LYS A 3 9.16 -21.36 -15.81
C LYS A 3 9.83 -20.42 -14.97
N THR A 4 11.08 -20.57 -14.76
CA THR A 4 11.82 -19.69 -13.89
C THR A 4 11.84 -18.28 -14.38
N ILE A 5 11.69 -18.09 -15.65
CA ILE A 5 11.72 -16.79 -16.18
C ILE A 5 10.58 -15.95 -15.69
N ARG A 6 9.46 -16.55 -15.52
CA ARG A 6 8.30 -15.81 -15.10
C ARG A 6 8.39 -15.32 -13.69
N ASN A 7 9.26 -15.93 -12.92
CA ASN A 7 9.38 -15.54 -11.55
C ASN A 7 10.10 -14.24 -11.34
N ARG A 8 10.66 -13.69 -12.37
CA ARG A 8 11.36 -12.44 -12.17
C ARG A 8 10.49 -11.34 -11.67
N GLY A 9 9.28 -11.25 -12.17
CA GLY A 9 8.37 -10.24 -11.67
C GLY A 9 8.01 -10.49 -10.24
N SER A 10 7.99 -11.75 -9.83
CA SER A 10 7.60 -12.07 -8.49
C SER A 10 8.72 -11.93 -7.48
N GLN A 11 9.89 -11.48 -7.90
CA GLN A 11 10.95 -11.23 -6.95
C GLN A 11 10.74 -9.94 -6.18
N LYS A 12 9.80 -9.12 -6.61
CA LYS A 12 9.44 -7.93 -5.87
C LYS A 12 8.36 -8.28 -4.87
N LYS A 13 8.63 -7.99 -3.62
CA LYS A 13 7.74 -8.39 -2.53
C LYS A 13 7.55 -7.24 -1.55
N VAL A 14 6.37 -7.16 -0.95
CA VAL A 14 6.12 -6.19 0.10
C VAL A 14 5.49 -6.90 1.28
N ILE A 15 5.92 -6.52 2.48
CA ILE A 15 5.33 -7.00 3.71
C ILE A 15 4.70 -5.80 4.39
N ILE A 16 3.40 -5.88 4.68
CA ILE A 16 2.67 -4.82 5.35
C ILE A 16 2.46 -5.26 6.80
N LYS A 17 2.90 -4.45 7.74
CA LYS A 17 2.73 -4.76 9.14
C LYS A 17 2.57 -3.48 9.94
N LYS A 18 2.25 -3.63 11.23
CA LYS A 18 2.06 -2.48 12.10
C LYS A 18 3.35 -1.67 12.16
N SER A 19 3.22 -0.36 12.10
CA SER A 19 4.39 0.51 12.11
C SER A 19 5.09 0.51 13.45
N THR A 20 6.41 0.60 13.40
CA THR A 20 7.22 0.81 14.60
C THR A 20 7.27 2.28 14.95
N ASN A 21 6.76 3.17 14.07
CA ASN A 21 6.66 4.59 14.36
C ASN A 21 5.27 4.84 14.95
N ALA A 22 5.22 5.30 16.18
CA ALA A 22 3.95 5.49 16.90
C ALA A 22 3.01 6.49 16.21
N LYS A 23 3.52 7.34 15.35
CA LYS A 23 2.71 8.33 14.64
C LYS A 23 2.10 7.78 13.36
N LYS A 24 2.45 6.57 12.97
CA LYS A 24 1.94 5.95 11.75
C LYS A 24 1.24 4.63 12.05
N LYS A 25 0.27 4.26 11.20
CA LYS A 25 -0.50 3.03 11.40
C LYS A 25 0.27 1.80 10.98
N TYR A 26 0.84 1.83 9.81
CA TYR A 26 1.48 0.66 9.19
C TYR A 26 2.79 1.02 8.55
N MET A 27 3.57 0.00 8.24
CA MET A 27 4.77 0.17 7.44
C MET A 27 4.80 -0.90 6.37
N ALA A 28 5.35 -0.54 5.22
CA ALA A 28 5.54 -1.44 4.10
C ALA A 28 7.03 -1.66 3.93
N ILE A 29 7.44 -2.92 3.95
CA ILE A 29 8.84 -3.27 3.77
C ILE A 29 8.98 -3.89 2.40
N PHE A 30 9.73 -3.24 1.53
CA PHE A 30 9.89 -3.68 0.15
C PHE A 30 11.17 -4.45 -0.05
N TYR A 31 11.05 -5.60 -0.73
CA TYR A 31 12.17 -6.45 -1.04
C TYR A 31 12.26 -6.67 -2.53
N GLU A 32 13.47 -6.84 -3.02
CA GLU A 32 13.69 -7.18 -4.41
C GLU A 32 14.85 -8.16 -4.46
N GLY A 33 14.62 -9.34 -5.04
CA GLY A 33 15.66 -10.36 -5.12
C GLY A 33 16.12 -10.81 -3.75
N GLY A 34 15.23 -10.81 -2.76
CA GLY A 34 15.57 -11.22 -1.41
C GLY A 34 16.23 -10.15 -0.56
N LYS A 35 16.47 -8.97 -1.11
CA LYS A 35 17.12 -7.89 -0.38
C LYS A 35 16.14 -6.78 -0.06
N LYS A 36 16.22 -6.25 1.16
CA LYS A 36 15.37 -5.15 1.56
C LYS A 36 15.80 -3.89 0.83
N LYS A 37 14.84 -3.25 0.16
CA LYS A 37 15.10 -2.05 -0.61
C LYS A 37 14.68 -0.79 0.12
N LYS A 38 13.54 -0.83 0.80
CA LYS A 38 13.00 0.38 1.42
C LYS A 38 11.93 0.01 2.43
N THR A 39 11.79 0.82 3.46
CA THR A 39 10.67 0.73 4.39
C THR A 39 9.95 2.07 4.35
N THR A 40 8.64 2.05 4.13
CA THR A 40 7.84 3.25 4.08
C THR A 40 6.73 3.15 5.12
N HIS A 41 6.68 4.12 6.04
CA HIS A 41 5.61 4.17 7.03
C HIS A 41 4.47 5.01 6.46
N PHE A 42 3.23 4.62 6.71
CA PHE A 42 2.09 5.32 6.13
C PHE A 42 0.88 5.25 7.04
N GLY A 43 -0.05 6.18 6.80
CA GLY A 43 -1.28 6.26 7.58
C GLY A 43 -1.06 6.98 8.89
N ALA A 44 -1.79 8.07 9.13
CA ALA A 44 -1.67 8.81 10.38
C ALA A 44 -2.32 8.05 11.52
N ALA A 45 -1.58 7.80 12.58
CA ALA A 45 -2.12 7.12 13.75
C ALA A 45 -3.24 7.97 14.36
N GLY A 46 -4.31 7.31 14.78
CA GLY A 46 -5.44 8.00 15.37
C GLY A 46 -6.46 8.52 14.38
N MET A 47 -6.15 8.51 13.08
CA MET A 47 -7.10 8.96 12.07
C MET A 47 -7.87 7.78 11.53
N SER A 48 -9.12 8.00 11.12
CA SER A 48 -9.92 6.95 10.51
C SER A 48 -9.57 6.81 9.04
N ASP A 49 -9.96 5.70 8.43
CA ASP A 49 -9.76 5.47 7.01
C ASP A 49 -10.88 4.58 6.50
N PHE A 50 -10.90 4.31 5.18
CA PHE A 50 -11.99 3.57 4.56
C PHE A 50 -12.14 2.16 5.13
N THR A 51 -11.08 1.52 5.56
CA THR A 51 -11.18 0.18 6.13
C THR A 51 -11.92 0.19 7.46
N LYS A 52 -12.03 1.36 8.10
CA LYS A 52 -12.73 1.49 9.35
C LYS A 52 -14.15 2.02 9.18
N HIS A 53 -14.33 3.16 8.52
CA HIS A 53 -15.66 3.77 8.41
C HIS A 53 -16.47 3.28 7.21
N LYS A 54 -15.80 2.77 6.18
CA LYS A 54 -16.44 2.25 4.96
C LYS A 54 -17.39 3.25 4.29
N ASP A 55 -17.08 4.53 4.42
CA ASP A 55 -17.92 5.61 3.89
C ASP A 55 -17.38 6.03 2.53
N GLU A 56 -18.13 5.71 1.46
CA GLU A 56 -17.72 5.99 0.09
C GLU A 56 -17.56 7.48 -0.17
N ALA A 57 -18.41 8.31 0.41
CA ALA A 57 -18.32 9.74 0.21
C ALA A 57 -17.02 10.29 0.79
N ARG A 58 -16.63 9.80 1.96
CA ARG A 58 -15.37 10.22 2.58
C ARG A 58 -14.19 9.75 1.76
N LYS A 59 -14.27 8.54 1.19
CA LYS A 59 -13.21 8.02 0.34
C LYS A 59 -13.05 8.91 -0.90
N GLN A 60 -14.16 9.29 -1.52
CA GLN A 60 -14.11 10.14 -2.69
C GLN A 60 -13.51 11.50 -2.36
N ARG A 61 -13.86 12.07 -1.21
CA ARG A 61 -13.29 13.35 -0.78
C ARG A 61 -11.79 13.24 -0.54
N TYR A 62 -11.35 12.11 0.04
CA TYR A 62 -9.94 11.87 0.25
C TYR A 62 -9.20 11.88 -1.09
N MET A 63 -9.73 11.15 -2.07
CA MET A 63 -9.09 11.06 -3.38
C MET A 63 -9.06 12.42 -4.06
N ASN A 64 -10.13 13.18 -3.97
CA ASN A 64 -10.18 14.49 -4.60
C ASN A 64 -9.18 15.47 -4.01
N ARG A 65 -8.95 15.39 -2.68
CA ARG A 65 -7.99 16.27 -2.04
C ARG A 65 -6.55 15.92 -2.37
N HIS A 66 -6.27 14.63 -2.50
CA HIS A 66 -4.89 14.18 -2.62
C HIS A 66 -4.38 13.95 -4.02
N LYS A 67 -5.27 13.72 -4.98
CA LYS A 67 -4.83 13.32 -6.32
C LYS A 67 -3.94 14.35 -7.01
N ALA A 68 -4.12 15.60 -6.73
CA ALA A 68 -3.35 16.64 -7.39
C ALA A 68 -1.91 16.74 -6.88
N ASN A 69 -1.67 16.27 -5.66
CA ASN A 69 -0.37 16.44 -5.03
C ASN A 69 0.39 15.14 -4.80
N GLU A 70 -0.15 14.01 -5.24
CA GLU A 70 0.47 12.73 -4.94
C GLU A 70 0.68 11.90 -6.18
N ASN A 71 1.80 11.21 -6.21
CA ASN A 71 2.09 10.30 -7.30
C ASN A 71 1.67 8.89 -6.89
N TRP A 72 0.46 8.54 -7.28
CA TRP A 72 -0.09 7.23 -6.92
C TRP A 72 0.46 6.09 -7.78
N GLN A 73 1.34 6.41 -8.71
CA GLN A 73 1.95 5.39 -9.56
C GLN A 73 3.23 4.82 -8.97
N ASN A 74 3.79 5.48 -7.96
CA ASN A 74 4.97 4.96 -7.28
C ASN A 74 4.53 4.10 -6.10
N PRO A 75 4.64 2.76 -6.21
CA PRO A 75 4.12 1.88 -5.16
C PRO A 75 4.81 2.04 -3.82
N MET A 76 6.01 2.57 -3.79
CA MET A 76 6.76 2.69 -2.54
C MET A 76 6.52 3.99 -1.82
N SER A 77 5.70 4.88 -2.37
CA SER A 77 5.42 6.14 -1.70
C SER A 77 4.36 5.98 -0.64
N ALA A 78 4.42 6.81 0.40
CA ALA A 78 3.40 6.78 1.45
C ALA A 78 2.02 7.13 0.89
N GLY A 79 1.97 8.01 -0.11
CA GLY A 79 0.72 8.38 -0.74
C GLY A 79 0.04 7.21 -1.45
N SER A 80 0.80 6.43 -2.21
CA SER A 80 0.25 5.26 -2.90
C SER A 80 -0.20 4.20 -1.90
N LEU A 81 0.58 3.98 -0.85
CA LEU A 81 0.22 3.01 0.18
C LEU A 81 -1.07 3.42 0.88
N SER A 82 -1.22 4.69 1.22
CA SER A 82 -2.43 5.16 1.85
C SER A 82 -3.63 5.03 0.91
N ARG A 83 -3.47 5.44 -0.35
CA ARG A 83 -4.56 5.39 -1.32
C ARG A 83 -5.04 3.96 -1.57
N TYR A 84 -4.12 3.04 -1.76
CA TYR A 84 -4.51 1.70 -2.19
C TYR A 84 -4.65 0.69 -1.06
N ILE A 85 -4.24 1.02 0.14
CA ILE A 85 -4.39 0.12 1.29
C ILE A 85 -5.42 0.66 2.27
N LEU A 86 -5.39 1.95 2.59
CA LEU A 86 -6.30 2.51 3.58
C LEU A 86 -7.57 3.10 2.97
N TRP A 87 -7.52 3.58 1.74
CA TRP A 87 -8.64 4.23 1.07
C TRP A 87 -9.04 3.52 -0.22
N ASN A 88 -9.08 2.21 -0.21
CA ASN A 88 -9.38 1.41 -1.40
C ASN A 88 -10.58 0.50 -1.16
N LYS A 89 -10.36 -0.66 -0.56
CA LYS A 89 -11.41 -1.62 -0.30
C LYS A 89 -11.91 -1.50 1.14
N PRO A 90 -13.08 -2.07 1.45
CA PRO A 90 -13.62 -1.94 2.81
C PRO A 90 -12.83 -2.69 3.88
N THR A 91 -11.97 -3.63 3.51
CA THR A 91 -11.15 -4.33 4.48
C THR A 91 -9.68 -4.18 4.15
N LEU A 92 -8.86 -4.21 5.19
CA LEU A 92 -7.43 -4.11 5.01
C LEU A 92 -6.89 -5.25 4.15
N ARG A 93 -7.37 -6.46 4.40
CA ARG A 93 -6.92 -7.64 3.67
C ARG A 93 -7.19 -7.52 2.17
N ALA A 94 -8.40 -7.11 1.81
CA ALA A 94 -8.77 -6.95 0.40
C ALA A 94 -7.97 -5.84 -0.26
N SER A 95 -7.72 -4.76 0.47
CA SER A 95 -6.93 -3.64 -0.04
C SER A 95 -5.49 -4.06 -0.31
N ILE A 96 -4.89 -4.81 0.60
CA ILE A 96 -3.52 -5.28 0.42
C ILE A 96 -3.43 -6.20 -0.79
N ALA A 97 -4.40 -7.10 -0.96
CA ALA A 97 -4.42 -7.99 -2.11
C ALA A 97 -4.51 -7.21 -3.42
N ASP A 98 -5.37 -6.20 -3.46
CA ASP A 98 -5.51 -5.36 -4.64
C ASP A 98 -4.25 -4.55 -4.93
N TYR A 99 -3.64 -4.01 -3.87
CA TYR A 99 -2.40 -3.26 -4.00
C TYR A 99 -1.29 -4.12 -4.62
N LYS A 100 -1.14 -5.34 -4.10
CA LYS A 100 -0.12 -6.24 -4.62
C LYS A 100 -0.36 -6.61 -6.08
N LYS A 101 -1.62 -6.84 -6.43
CA LYS A 101 -1.97 -7.18 -7.80
C LYS A 101 -1.73 -5.99 -8.73
N ARG A 102 -2.11 -4.80 -8.29
CA ARG A 102 -1.99 -3.59 -9.09
C ARG A 102 -0.54 -3.27 -9.42
N PHE A 103 0.36 -3.50 -8.48
CA PHE A 103 1.77 -3.17 -8.66
C PHE A 103 2.67 -4.39 -8.88
N ASN A 104 2.05 -5.53 -9.13
CA ASN A 104 2.79 -6.78 -9.42
C ASN A 104 3.78 -7.12 -8.31
N LEU A 105 3.30 -7.13 -7.08
CA LEU A 105 4.09 -7.46 -5.90
C LEU A 105 3.59 -8.74 -5.26
N GLN A 106 4.51 -9.43 -4.62
CA GLN A 106 4.14 -10.59 -3.80
C GLN A 106 3.89 -10.18 -2.37
#